data_4a88c44af7f910717d079fb2171777b6
#
_entry.id   4a88c44af7f910717d079fb2171777b6
#
_cell.length_a   1.000
_cell.length_b   1.000
_cell.length_c   1.000
_cell.angle_alpha   90.00
_cell.angle_beta   90.00
_cell.angle_gamma   90.00
#
_symmetry.space_group_name_H-M   'P 1'
#
loop_
_entity.id
_entity.type
_entity.pdbx_description
1 polymer ?
#
loop_
_entity_poly.entity_id
_entity_poly.type
_entity_poly.pdbx_seq_one_letter_code
_entity_poly.pdbx_strand_id
1 'polypeptide(L)'
;IGEVFALQARNGVPRPSIDVAEVLRTAALAVVTEVAVLDARDELAGELRGSLLEDVRAQAVSADEIVRRAARLGCDLTRGAVAFVAEIRSVLPRHAAALVTSEHDGAIAEVLDPKGAADQRVYALLPARGDGDAEERTIASARALAARLRPHGPAAFSSFCEEPRDLGRAFAEAELMLAVVARDERLAERLAGEVGDGVYRLLFRALASDPDEVRRFYEETVEPLVEHDRRYHTDLLGTLEAYLDNDCNMNATARAVYAHRHTVAHRLQRIRELSGLDPANGADRERLGLGIKAYRILAPTLHR
;
A
#
# COMPACT_ATOMS: atom_id res chain seq x y z
N ILE A 1 -27.14 0.62 22.29
CA ILE A 1 -28.59 0.68 22.60
C ILE A 1 -28.86 2.11 23.05
N GLY A 2 -29.65 2.86 22.26
CA GLY A 2 -30.03 4.23 22.59
C GLY A 2 -31.18 4.28 23.60
N GLU A 3 -31.24 5.33 24.39
CA GLU A 3 -32.35 5.61 25.30
C GLU A 3 -33.32 6.60 24.64
N VAL A 4 -34.63 6.34 24.72
CA VAL A 4 -35.67 7.22 24.19
C VAL A 4 -36.38 7.91 25.37
N PHE A 5 -36.37 9.26 25.36
CA PHE A 5 -36.99 10.08 26.41
C PHE A 5 -38.22 10.81 25.87
N ALA A 6 -39.31 10.83 26.63
CA ALA A 6 -40.46 11.67 26.36
C ALA A 6 -40.46 12.91 27.27
N LEU A 7 -40.49 14.09 26.67
CA LEU A 7 -40.67 15.35 27.42
C LEU A 7 -42.15 15.67 27.59
N GLN A 8 -42.62 15.72 28.83
CA GLN A 8 -43.98 16.07 29.16
C GLN A 8 -44.11 17.56 29.43
N ALA A 9 -44.88 18.27 28.61
CA ALA A 9 -45.13 19.70 28.83
C ALA A 9 -45.98 19.91 30.08
N ARG A 10 -45.53 20.81 30.93
CA ARG A 10 -46.12 21.10 32.25
C ARG A 10 -47.11 22.25 32.17
N ASN A 11 -48.16 22.23 31.34
CA ASN A 11 -49.22 23.23 31.41
C ASN A 11 -50.53 22.69 30.80
N GLY A 12 -51.52 22.54 31.62
CA GLY A 12 -52.98 22.71 31.54
C GLY A 12 -53.77 22.37 30.26
N VAL A 13 -53.23 21.63 29.30
CA VAL A 13 -53.96 21.18 28.11
C VAL A 13 -54.58 19.80 28.41
N PRO A 14 -55.84 19.52 28.04
CA PRO A 14 -56.48 18.22 28.26
C PRO A 14 -55.66 17.16 27.55
N ARG A 15 -55.20 16.15 28.31
CA ARG A 15 -54.41 15.03 27.83
C ARG A 15 -55.23 14.20 26.86
N PRO A 16 -54.79 13.97 25.62
CA PRO A 16 -55.31 12.83 24.87
C PRO A 16 -54.97 11.56 25.67
N SER A 17 -55.85 10.59 25.67
CA SER A 17 -55.68 9.28 26.35
C SER A 17 -54.64 8.39 25.64
N ILE A 18 -53.51 8.96 25.31
CA ILE A 18 -52.41 8.25 24.66
C ILE A 18 -51.57 7.61 25.78
N ASP A 19 -51.48 6.31 25.79
CA ASP A 19 -50.55 5.60 26.66
C ASP A 19 -49.10 5.91 26.21
N VAL A 20 -48.45 6.82 26.95
CA VAL A 20 -47.09 7.26 26.69
C VAL A 20 -46.11 6.06 26.65
N ALA A 21 -46.40 5.02 27.46
CA ALA A 21 -45.57 3.82 27.48
C ALA A 21 -45.69 3.00 26.18
N GLU A 22 -46.88 2.99 25.58
CA GLU A 22 -47.09 2.32 24.28
C GLU A 22 -46.46 3.08 23.12
N VAL A 23 -46.54 4.42 23.13
CA VAL A 23 -45.86 5.27 22.14
C VAL A 23 -44.36 5.11 22.24
N LEU A 24 -43.78 5.09 23.45
CA LEU A 24 -42.36 4.89 23.66
C LEU A 24 -41.90 3.50 23.22
N ARG A 25 -42.68 2.45 23.50
CA ARG A 25 -42.37 1.09 23.03
C ARG A 25 -42.37 1.00 21.51
N THR A 26 -43.37 1.61 20.86
CA THR A 26 -43.48 1.63 19.40
C THR A 26 -42.32 2.42 18.77
N ALA A 27 -41.99 3.58 19.35
CA ALA A 27 -40.85 4.38 18.89
C ALA A 27 -39.49 3.62 19.07
N ALA A 28 -39.29 2.99 20.22
CA ALA A 28 -38.10 2.18 20.47
C ALA A 28 -37.99 1.00 19.51
N LEU A 29 -39.13 0.30 19.25
CA LEU A 29 -39.13 -0.80 18.27
C LEU A 29 -38.83 -0.30 16.87
N ALA A 30 -39.36 0.84 16.44
CA ALA A 30 -39.08 1.44 15.15
C ALA A 30 -37.58 1.79 15.00
N VAL A 31 -36.98 2.40 16.02
CA VAL A 31 -35.54 2.72 16.03
C VAL A 31 -34.69 1.45 15.97
N VAL A 32 -35.01 0.45 16.79
CA VAL A 32 -34.26 -0.83 16.78
C VAL A 32 -34.37 -1.53 15.43
N THR A 33 -35.59 -1.52 14.83
CA THR A 33 -35.79 -2.11 13.50
C THR A 33 -35.01 -1.35 12.42
N GLU A 34 -35.01 -0.02 12.45
CA GLU A 34 -34.28 0.81 11.49
C GLU A 34 -32.77 0.58 11.63
N VAL A 35 -32.24 0.57 12.86
CA VAL A 35 -30.81 0.27 13.10
C VAL A 35 -30.46 -1.13 12.58
N ALA A 36 -31.27 -2.14 12.86
CA ALA A 36 -31.04 -3.49 12.38
C ALA A 36 -31.05 -3.60 10.84
N VAL A 37 -31.94 -2.85 10.18
CA VAL A 37 -32.00 -2.78 8.70
C VAL A 37 -30.76 -2.07 8.15
N LEU A 38 -30.30 -0.99 8.78
CA LEU A 38 -29.08 -0.29 8.38
C LEU A 38 -27.86 -1.17 8.57
N ASP A 39 -27.72 -1.84 9.71
CA ASP A 39 -26.63 -2.77 9.99
C ASP A 39 -26.58 -3.91 8.97
N ALA A 40 -27.74 -4.51 8.65
CA ALA A 40 -27.82 -5.58 7.65
C ALA A 40 -27.47 -5.10 6.23
N ARG A 41 -27.83 -3.86 5.88
CA ARG A 41 -27.44 -3.25 4.59
C ARG A 41 -25.94 -2.99 4.52
N ASP A 42 -25.37 -2.48 5.61
CA ASP A 42 -23.92 -2.21 5.68
C ASP A 42 -23.10 -3.51 5.62
N GLU A 43 -23.57 -4.58 6.27
CA GLU A 43 -22.95 -5.91 6.22
C GLU A 43 -22.99 -6.47 4.80
N LEU A 44 -24.14 -6.45 4.13
CA LEU A 44 -24.29 -6.90 2.75
C LEU A 44 -23.43 -6.07 1.78
N ALA A 45 -23.39 -4.75 1.97
CA ALA A 45 -22.53 -3.88 1.17
C ALA A 45 -21.06 -4.19 1.40
N GLY A 46 -20.64 -4.51 2.63
CA GLY A 46 -19.30 -4.97 2.99
C GLY A 46 -18.93 -6.28 2.28
N GLU A 47 -19.84 -7.27 2.31
CA GLU A 47 -19.64 -8.53 1.59
C GLU A 47 -19.44 -8.33 0.08
N LEU A 48 -20.25 -7.46 -0.53
CA LEU A 48 -20.16 -7.15 -1.96
C LEU A 48 -18.86 -6.42 -2.29
N ARG A 49 -18.41 -5.47 -1.43
CA ARG A 49 -17.11 -4.80 -1.58
C ARG A 49 -15.96 -5.78 -1.47
N GLY A 50 -15.98 -6.60 -0.42
CA GLY A 50 -14.97 -7.62 -0.15
C GLY A 50 -14.83 -8.60 -1.31
N SER A 51 -15.95 -9.17 -1.77
CA SER A 51 -15.97 -10.08 -2.91
C SER A 51 -15.41 -9.44 -4.19
N LEU A 52 -15.74 -8.17 -4.48
CA LEU A 52 -15.17 -7.49 -5.64
C LEU A 52 -13.65 -7.33 -5.51
N LEU A 53 -13.16 -6.86 -4.35
CA LEU A 53 -11.74 -6.63 -4.12
C LEU A 53 -10.93 -7.95 -4.18
N GLU A 54 -11.46 -9.05 -3.63
CA GLU A 54 -10.85 -10.37 -3.73
C GLU A 54 -10.77 -10.86 -5.17
N ASP A 55 -11.86 -10.75 -5.94
CA ASP A 55 -11.91 -11.18 -7.34
C ASP A 55 -10.96 -10.36 -8.21
N VAL A 56 -10.87 -9.04 -8.00
CA VAL A 56 -9.91 -8.16 -8.70
C VAL A 56 -8.48 -8.58 -8.35
N ARG A 57 -8.17 -8.77 -7.08
CA ARG A 57 -6.85 -9.17 -6.60
C ARG A 57 -6.44 -10.54 -7.15
N ALA A 58 -7.37 -11.48 -7.19
CA ALA A 58 -7.16 -12.82 -7.74
C ALA A 58 -7.17 -12.86 -9.28
N GLN A 59 -7.46 -11.75 -9.95
CA GLN A 59 -7.67 -11.66 -11.40
C GLN A 59 -8.71 -12.67 -11.91
N ALA A 60 -9.74 -12.92 -11.11
CA ALA A 60 -10.74 -13.94 -11.35
C ALA A 60 -11.89 -13.48 -12.25
N VAL A 61 -12.01 -12.17 -12.54
CA VAL A 61 -13.12 -11.56 -13.27
C VAL A 61 -12.63 -10.67 -14.40
N SER A 62 -13.47 -10.50 -15.43
CA SER A 62 -13.16 -9.64 -16.59
C SER A 62 -13.25 -8.16 -16.23
N ALA A 63 -12.56 -7.31 -17.03
CA ALA A 63 -12.58 -5.85 -16.87
C ALA A 63 -14.01 -5.28 -16.87
N ASP A 64 -14.87 -5.75 -17.78
CA ASP A 64 -16.27 -5.29 -17.86
C ASP A 64 -17.06 -5.65 -16.60
N GLU A 65 -16.81 -6.80 -16.01
CA GLU A 65 -17.45 -7.21 -14.75
C GLU A 65 -16.96 -6.37 -13.57
N ILE A 66 -15.66 -6.08 -13.52
CA ILE A 66 -15.07 -5.18 -12.52
C ILE A 66 -15.79 -3.82 -12.57
N VAL A 67 -15.85 -3.20 -13.74
CA VAL A 67 -16.49 -1.88 -13.94
C VAL A 67 -17.97 -1.92 -13.55
N ARG A 68 -18.72 -2.93 -13.99
CA ARG A 68 -20.14 -3.06 -13.64
C ARG A 68 -20.39 -3.22 -12.14
N ARG A 69 -19.60 -4.06 -11.47
CA ARG A 69 -19.75 -4.31 -10.03
C ARG A 69 -19.32 -3.08 -9.21
N ALA A 70 -18.22 -2.44 -9.59
CA ALA A 70 -17.76 -1.20 -8.96
C ALA A 70 -18.79 -0.07 -9.08
N ALA A 71 -19.38 0.11 -10.27
CA ALA A 71 -20.40 1.13 -10.51
C ALA A 71 -21.65 0.93 -9.62
N ARG A 72 -22.06 -0.33 -9.36
CA ARG A 72 -23.17 -0.65 -8.42
C ARG A 72 -22.85 -0.26 -6.99
N LEU A 73 -21.57 -0.20 -6.63
CA LEU A 73 -21.06 0.21 -5.32
C LEU A 73 -20.71 1.71 -5.26
N GLY A 74 -21.02 2.47 -6.33
CA GLY A 74 -20.76 3.91 -6.40
C GLY A 74 -19.32 4.27 -6.79
N CYS A 75 -18.53 3.31 -7.29
CA CYS A 75 -17.14 3.51 -7.70
C CYS A 75 -17.03 3.50 -9.23
N ASP A 76 -16.56 4.61 -9.80
CA ASP A 76 -16.31 4.73 -11.24
C ASP A 76 -14.84 4.41 -11.57
N LEU A 77 -14.60 3.23 -12.12
CA LEU A 77 -13.27 2.77 -12.53
C LEU A 77 -12.98 3.02 -14.03
N THR A 78 -13.89 3.66 -14.76
CA THR A 78 -13.73 3.87 -16.23
C THR A 78 -12.58 4.80 -16.58
N ARG A 79 -12.14 5.63 -15.63
CA ARG A 79 -11.06 6.62 -15.81
C ARG A 79 -9.76 6.20 -15.12
N GLY A 80 -9.68 4.96 -14.67
CA GLY A 80 -8.55 4.45 -13.92
C GLY A 80 -8.69 4.59 -12.39
N ALA A 81 -7.76 3.98 -11.69
CA ALA A 81 -7.73 3.96 -10.23
C ALA A 81 -6.32 3.69 -9.69
N VAL A 82 -6.16 3.89 -8.39
CA VAL A 82 -5.00 3.45 -7.60
C VAL A 82 -5.45 2.33 -6.66
N ALA A 83 -4.73 1.22 -6.62
CA ALA A 83 -4.90 0.19 -5.61
C ALA A 83 -4.18 0.60 -4.32
N PHE A 84 -4.84 0.43 -3.20
CA PHE A 84 -4.32 0.81 -1.88
C PHE A 84 -4.42 -0.36 -0.92
N VAL A 85 -3.37 -0.61 -0.11
CA VAL A 85 -3.32 -1.68 0.89
C VAL A 85 -2.71 -1.14 2.17
N ALA A 86 -3.32 -1.45 3.33
CA ALA A 86 -2.79 -1.08 4.63
C ALA A 86 -2.89 -2.24 5.63
N GLU A 87 -1.84 -2.43 6.43
CA GLU A 87 -1.82 -3.39 7.54
C GLU A 87 -2.06 -2.63 8.85
N ILE A 88 -3.20 -2.86 9.48
CA ILE A 88 -3.67 -2.06 10.62
C ILE A 88 -3.42 -2.80 11.92
N ARG A 89 -2.67 -2.18 12.84
CA ARG A 89 -2.22 -2.78 14.10
C ARG A 89 -2.83 -2.14 15.36
N SER A 90 -3.23 -0.86 15.32
CA SER A 90 -3.59 -0.09 16.52
C SER A 90 -5.05 0.35 16.62
N VAL A 91 -5.84 0.18 15.55
CA VAL A 91 -7.28 0.49 15.51
C VAL A 91 -8.04 -0.67 14.89
N LEU A 92 -9.37 -0.66 15.01
CA LEU A 92 -10.18 -1.66 14.31
C LEU A 92 -10.04 -1.45 12.78
N PRO A 93 -9.65 -2.46 12.01
CA PRO A 93 -9.41 -2.33 10.57
C PRO A 93 -10.60 -1.75 9.79
N ARG A 94 -11.84 -2.04 10.22
CA ARG A 94 -13.05 -1.44 9.64
C ARG A 94 -13.08 0.08 9.74
N HIS A 95 -12.52 0.67 10.81
CA HIS A 95 -12.42 2.13 10.93
C HIS A 95 -11.42 2.71 9.95
N ALA A 96 -10.34 1.99 9.65
CA ALA A 96 -9.41 2.41 8.62
C ALA A 96 -10.04 2.30 7.21
N ALA A 97 -10.84 1.27 6.93
CA ALA A 97 -11.60 1.17 5.68
C ALA A 97 -12.61 2.33 5.55
N ALA A 98 -13.35 2.64 6.62
CA ALA A 98 -14.28 3.78 6.66
C ALA A 98 -13.55 5.12 6.47
N LEU A 99 -12.34 5.29 7.03
CA LEU A 99 -11.53 6.47 6.80
C LEU A 99 -11.17 6.63 5.32
N VAL A 100 -10.74 5.55 4.66
CA VAL A 100 -10.40 5.58 3.23
C VAL A 100 -11.60 6.04 2.39
N THR A 101 -12.78 5.48 2.63
CA THR A 101 -14.00 5.85 1.88
C THR A 101 -14.48 7.27 2.18
N SER A 102 -14.25 7.78 3.39
CA SER A 102 -14.63 9.16 3.76
C SER A 102 -13.69 10.23 3.19
N GLU A 103 -12.41 9.90 3.03
CA GLU A 103 -11.39 10.84 2.51
C GLU A 103 -11.32 10.82 0.98
N HIS A 104 -11.64 9.68 0.37
CA HIS A 104 -11.65 9.53 -1.08
C HIS A 104 -13.03 9.07 -1.56
N ASP A 105 -13.83 10.04 -1.98
CA ASP A 105 -15.20 9.84 -2.45
C ASP A 105 -15.26 8.89 -3.65
N GLY A 106 -16.19 7.95 -3.64
CA GLY A 106 -16.28 6.88 -4.62
C GLY A 106 -15.27 5.74 -4.40
N ALA A 107 -14.42 5.79 -3.38
CA ALA A 107 -13.54 4.66 -3.07
C ALA A 107 -14.32 3.45 -2.57
N ILE A 108 -13.86 2.27 -2.97
CA ILE A 108 -14.25 1.00 -2.36
C ILE A 108 -13.13 0.60 -1.41
N ALA A 109 -13.47 0.34 -0.15
CA ALA A 109 -12.51 -0.18 0.83
C ALA A 109 -13.18 -1.25 1.69
N GLU A 110 -12.45 -2.35 1.98
CA GLU A 110 -12.91 -3.40 2.87
C GLU A 110 -11.73 -4.11 3.53
N VAL A 111 -12.01 -4.74 4.67
CA VAL A 111 -11.05 -5.58 5.37
C VAL A 111 -11.06 -6.96 4.74
N LEU A 112 -9.93 -7.37 4.19
CA LEU A 112 -9.75 -8.73 3.70
C LEU A 112 -8.76 -9.46 4.61
N ASP A 113 -9.05 -10.74 4.85
CA ASP A 113 -8.14 -11.62 5.58
C ASP A 113 -7.30 -12.39 4.55
N PRO A 114 -6.04 -11.99 4.30
CA PRO A 114 -5.17 -12.76 3.44
C PRO A 114 -4.90 -14.10 4.13
N LYS A 115 -5.27 -15.20 3.49
CA LYS A 115 -5.24 -16.59 3.98
C LYS A 115 -4.11 -16.85 4.98
N GLY A 116 -4.46 -16.90 6.27
CA GLY A 116 -3.56 -17.31 7.35
C GLY A 116 -2.57 -16.24 7.85
N ALA A 117 -2.72 -14.97 7.48
CA ALA A 117 -1.95 -13.89 8.09
C ALA A 117 -2.62 -13.48 9.42
N ALA A 118 -1.79 -13.31 10.47
CA ALA A 118 -2.25 -12.82 11.76
C ALA A 118 -2.73 -11.34 11.71
N ASP A 119 -2.42 -10.64 10.63
CA ASP A 119 -2.67 -9.22 10.46
C ASP A 119 -3.77 -8.99 9.41
N GLN A 120 -4.88 -8.43 9.86
CA GLN A 120 -5.97 -8.00 8.98
C GLN A 120 -5.52 -6.80 8.13
N ARG A 121 -5.80 -6.87 6.82
CA ARG A 121 -5.44 -5.82 5.87
C ARG A 121 -6.66 -5.14 5.30
N VAL A 122 -6.57 -3.84 5.16
CA VAL A 122 -7.53 -3.03 4.41
C VAL A 122 -7.06 -2.96 2.96
N TYR A 123 -7.92 -3.37 2.05
CA TYR A 123 -7.74 -3.22 0.61
C TYR A 123 -8.70 -2.17 0.09
N ALA A 124 -8.24 -1.32 -0.82
CA ALA A 124 -9.10 -0.32 -1.41
C ALA A 124 -8.76 -0.05 -2.88
N LEU A 125 -9.78 0.41 -3.62
CA LEU A 125 -9.65 1.01 -4.94
C LEU A 125 -10.02 2.49 -4.83
N LEU A 126 -9.11 3.35 -5.22
CA LEU A 126 -9.28 4.80 -5.24
C LEU A 126 -9.49 5.23 -6.70
N PRO A 127 -10.73 5.51 -7.13
CA PRO A 127 -11.02 5.89 -8.51
C PRO A 127 -10.45 7.26 -8.86
N ALA A 128 -10.16 7.47 -10.14
CA ALA A 128 -9.73 8.76 -10.68
C ALA A 128 -10.77 9.85 -10.44
N ARG A 129 -10.35 11.04 -9.97
CA ARG A 129 -11.25 12.15 -9.61
C ARG A 129 -11.05 13.38 -10.49
N GLY A 130 -12.16 13.98 -10.86
CA GLY A 130 -12.20 15.28 -11.54
C GLY A 130 -11.67 15.25 -12.98
N ASP A 131 -11.70 16.40 -13.65
CA ASP A 131 -11.17 16.58 -14.99
C ASP A 131 -9.72 17.09 -14.97
N GLY A 132 -8.92 16.82 -16.00
CA GLY A 132 -7.50 17.16 -16.05
C GLY A 132 -6.63 16.13 -15.29
N ASP A 133 -5.59 16.56 -14.60
CA ASP A 133 -4.55 15.73 -13.94
C ASP A 133 -5.08 14.74 -12.87
N ALA A 134 -6.04 13.87 -13.28
CA ALA A 134 -6.72 12.92 -12.42
C ALA A 134 -5.76 11.90 -11.82
N GLU A 135 -4.75 11.46 -12.57
CA GLU A 135 -3.68 10.59 -12.10
C GLU A 135 -2.95 11.22 -10.92
N GLU A 136 -2.41 12.43 -11.11
CA GLU A 136 -1.61 13.10 -10.07
C GLU A 136 -2.41 13.35 -8.79
N ARG A 137 -3.68 13.77 -8.94
CA ARG A 137 -4.57 13.97 -7.78
C ARG A 137 -4.91 12.67 -7.05
N THR A 138 -5.14 11.59 -7.78
CA THR A 138 -5.44 10.30 -7.18
C THR A 138 -4.23 9.75 -6.43
N ILE A 139 -3.03 9.86 -7.01
CA ILE A 139 -1.77 9.50 -6.36
C ILE A 139 -1.52 10.39 -5.12
N ALA A 140 -1.76 11.70 -5.21
CA ALA A 140 -1.61 12.60 -4.08
C ALA A 140 -2.59 12.25 -2.94
N SER A 141 -3.84 11.89 -3.26
CA SER A 141 -4.82 11.40 -2.30
C SER A 141 -4.37 10.09 -1.65
N ALA A 142 -3.89 9.12 -2.42
CA ALA A 142 -3.37 7.86 -1.90
C ALA A 142 -2.17 8.08 -0.96
N ARG A 143 -1.27 9.00 -1.32
CA ARG A 143 -0.13 9.39 -0.47
C ARG A 143 -0.59 10.03 0.84
N ALA A 144 -1.56 10.94 0.80
CA ALA A 144 -2.13 11.56 1.99
C ALA A 144 -2.80 10.54 2.91
N LEU A 145 -3.56 9.59 2.34
CA LEU A 145 -4.16 8.48 3.09
C LEU A 145 -3.12 7.58 3.75
N ALA A 146 -2.06 7.21 3.03
CA ALA A 146 -0.96 6.42 3.58
C ALA A 146 -0.26 7.14 4.74
N ALA A 147 0.00 8.45 4.61
CA ALA A 147 0.58 9.26 5.67
C ALA A 147 -0.35 9.34 6.91
N ARG A 148 -1.66 9.44 6.69
CA ARG A 148 -2.66 9.52 7.77
C ARG A 148 -2.82 8.18 8.51
N LEU A 149 -2.70 7.05 7.80
CA LEU A 149 -2.76 5.72 8.40
C LEU A 149 -1.45 5.27 9.05
N ARG A 150 -0.32 5.92 8.75
CA ARG A 150 1.01 5.57 9.29
C ARG A 150 1.06 5.37 10.82
N PRO A 151 0.40 6.18 11.68
CA PRO A 151 0.36 5.93 13.11
C PRO A 151 -0.33 4.61 13.50
N HIS A 152 -1.13 4.05 12.60
CA HIS A 152 -1.92 2.84 12.82
C HIS A 152 -1.32 1.59 12.19
N GLY A 153 -0.36 1.76 11.31
CA GLY A 153 0.35 0.70 10.63
C GLY A 153 0.88 1.10 9.25
N PRO A 154 1.68 0.24 8.61
CA PRO A 154 2.20 0.51 7.28
C PRO A 154 1.07 0.50 6.24
N ALA A 155 1.16 1.43 5.28
CA ALA A 155 0.25 1.51 4.14
C ALA A 155 1.06 1.78 2.87
N ALA A 156 0.56 1.24 1.76
CA ALA A 156 1.17 1.38 0.45
C ALA A 156 0.09 1.46 -0.64
N PHE A 157 0.48 1.97 -1.82
CA PHE A 157 -0.42 2.11 -2.95
C PHE A 157 0.33 1.89 -4.26
N SER A 158 -0.39 1.48 -5.28
CA SER A 158 0.16 1.21 -6.61
C SER A 158 0.45 2.48 -7.40
N SER A 159 1.08 2.31 -8.56
CA SER A 159 0.98 3.25 -9.66
C SER A 159 -0.47 3.48 -10.07
N PHE A 160 -0.74 4.60 -10.75
CA PHE A 160 -2.03 4.81 -11.37
C PHE A 160 -2.27 3.75 -12.46
N CYS A 161 -3.43 3.13 -12.44
CA CYS A 161 -3.85 2.10 -13.37
C CYS A 161 -4.99 2.64 -14.23
N GLU A 162 -4.73 2.86 -15.51
CA GLU A 162 -5.72 3.39 -16.44
C GLU A 162 -6.78 2.34 -16.82
N GLU A 163 -6.35 1.09 -16.96
CA GLU A 163 -7.16 0.00 -17.48
C GLU A 163 -7.68 -0.92 -16.35
N PRO A 164 -8.98 -1.12 -16.21
CA PRO A 164 -9.54 -1.98 -15.16
C PRO A 164 -9.00 -3.42 -15.16
N ARG A 165 -8.59 -3.96 -16.32
CA ARG A 165 -7.98 -5.29 -16.45
C ARG A 165 -6.66 -5.42 -15.69
N ASP A 166 -5.96 -4.30 -15.46
CA ASP A 166 -4.65 -4.26 -14.82
C ASP A 166 -4.71 -4.03 -13.30
N LEU A 167 -5.91 -3.83 -12.74
CA LEU A 167 -6.09 -3.58 -11.30
C LEU A 167 -5.59 -4.72 -10.42
N GLY A 168 -5.64 -5.97 -10.88
CA GLY A 168 -5.04 -7.10 -10.14
C GLY A 168 -3.53 -6.97 -10.02
N ARG A 169 -2.84 -6.52 -11.08
CA ARG A 169 -1.40 -6.20 -11.02
C ARG A 169 -1.13 -4.98 -10.14
N ALA A 170 -2.02 -3.99 -10.15
CA ALA A 170 -1.91 -2.84 -9.27
C ALA A 170 -1.99 -3.26 -7.77
N PHE A 171 -2.86 -4.20 -7.41
CA PHE A 171 -2.85 -4.77 -6.06
C PHE A 171 -1.56 -5.52 -5.74
N ALA A 172 -1.04 -6.33 -6.66
CA ALA A 172 0.24 -7.01 -6.46
C ALA A 172 1.39 -6.01 -6.23
N GLU A 173 1.43 -4.91 -6.99
CA GLU A 173 2.38 -3.80 -6.80
C GLU A 173 2.25 -3.19 -5.40
N ALA A 174 1.03 -2.87 -4.96
CA ALA A 174 0.79 -2.28 -3.65
C ALA A 174 1.15 -3.24 -2.49
N GLU A 175 0.87 -4.55 -2.64
CA GLU A 175 1.25 -5.58 -1.65
C GLU A 175 2.77 -5.73 -1.53
N LEU A 176 3.49 -5.73 -2.65
CA LEU A 176 4.96 -5.76 -2.67
C LEU A 176 5.54 -4.52 -1.98
N MET A 177 5.00 -3.35 -2.30
CA MET A 177 5.41 -2.11 -1.66
C MET A 177 5.11 -2.14 -0.15
N LEU A 178 3.94 -2.63 0.27
CA LEU A 178 3.59 -2.79 1.67
C LEU A 178 4.59 -3.70 2.41
N ALA A 179 4.98 -4.82 1.80
CA ALA A 179 5.94 -5.75 2.39
C ALA A 179 7.32 -5.11 2.63
N VAL A 180 7.73 -4.19 1.77
CA VAL A 180 8.98 -3.43 1.93
C VAL A 180 8.84 -2.36 3.02
N VAL A 181 7.78 -1.55 2.97
CA VAL A 181 7.50 -0.47 3.92
C VAL A 181 7.32 -1.00 5.35
N ALA A 182 6.71 -2.18 5.51
CA ALA A 182 6.48 -2.79 6.82
C ALA A 182 7.76 -3.23 7.54
N ARG A 183 8.88 -3.42 6.82
CA ARG A 183 10.15 -3.93 7.36
C ARG A 183 11.23 -2.88 7.53
N ASP A 184 11.23 -1.84 6.72
CA ASP A 184 12.26 -0.80 6.72
C ASP A 184 11.62 0.60 6.71
N GLU A 185 11.55 1.22 7.89
CA GLU A 185 10.96 2.54 8.06
C GLU A 185 11.76 3.64 7.34
N ARG A 186 13.09 3.50 7.24
CA ARG A 186 13.94 4.45 6.49
C ARG A 186 13.70 4.33 4.99
N LEU A 187 13.54 3.10 4.51
CA LEU A 187 13.19 2.86 3.12
C LEU A 187 11.76 3.35 2.84
N ALA A 188 10.84 3.17 3.79
CA ALA A 188 9.49 3.73 3.72
C ALA A 188 9.50 5.26 3.57
N GLU A 189 10.36 5.98 4.33
CA GLU A 189 10.51 7.44 4.23
C GLU A 189 11.09 7.88 2.88
N ARG A 190 12.10 7.18 2.39
CA ARG A 190 12.67 7.43 1.05
C ARG A 190 11.63 7.15 -0.04
N LEU A 191 10.94 6.01 0.03
CA LEU A 191 9.88 5.66 -0.93
C LEU A 191 8.70 6.64 -0.87
N ALA A 192 8.30 7.13 0.29
CA ALA A 192 7.25 8.15 0.40
C ALA A 192 7.60 9.46 -0.32
N GLY A 193 8.91 9.82 -0.39
CA GLY A 193 9.42 10.95 -1.16
C GLY A 193 9.63 10.65 -2.66
N GLU A 194 10.12 9.44 -3.00
CA GLU A 194 10.57 9.06 -4.34
C GLU A 194 9.53 8.26 -5.15
N VAL A 195 8.50 7.70 -4.51
CA VAL A 195 7.52 6.79 -5.14
C VAL A 195 6.64 7.50 -6.19
N GLY A 196 6.61 8.83 -6.20
CA GLY A 196 5.94 9.59 -7.27
C GLY A 196 6.63 9.50 -8.62
N ASP A 197 7.99 9.40 -8.67
CA ASP A 197 8.76 9.70 -9.89
C ASP A 197 9.90 8.72 -10.19
N GLY A 198 9.97 7.54 -9.59
CA GLY A 198 11.25 6.90 -9.65
C GLY A 198 11.32 5.49 -10.18
N VAL A 199 12.56 5.06 -10.32
CA VAL A 199 13.02 3.73 -10.68
C VAL A 199 12.38 2.63 -9.80
N TYR A 200 12.07 2.92 -8.54
CA TYR A 200 11.37 1.98 -7.66
C TYR A 200 9.98 1.62 -8.18
N ARG A 201 9.22 2.59 -8.68
CA ARG A 201 7.89 2.35 -9.26
C ARG A 201 7.98 1.41 -10.47
N LEU A 202 8.98 1.61 -11.35
CA LEU A 202 9.22 0.71 -12.47
C LEU A 202 9.57 -0.70 -12.00
N LEU A 203 10.42 -0.82 -10.98
CA LEU A 203 10.81 -2.12 -10.42
C LEU A 203 9.63 -2.83 -9.75
N PHE A 204 8.78 -2.14 -9.00
CA PHE A 204 7.59 -2.75 -8.41
C PHE A 204 6.61 -3.23 -9.49
N ARG A 205 6.40 -2.45 -10.55
CA ARG A 205 5.58 -2.85 -11.70
C ARG A 205 6.18 -4.06 -12.43
N ALA A 206 7.49 -4.05 -12.66
CA ALA A 206 8.20 -5.16 -13.28
C ALA A 206 8.06 -6.42 -12.40
N LEU A 207 8.29 -6.32 -11.10
CA LEU A 207 8.18 -7.44 -10.16
C LEU A 207 6.74 -7.97 -10.06
N ALA A 208 5.73 -7.11 -10.13
CA ALA A 208 4.33 -7.51 -10.15
C ALA A 208 3.92 -8.20 -11.46
N SER A 209 4.63 -7.92 -12.56
CA SER A 209 4.35 -8.49 -13.88
C SER A 209 5.18 -9.74 -14.18
N ASP A 210 6.46 -9.72 -13.89
CA ASP A 210 7.42 -10.82 -14.09
C ASP A 210 8.44 -10.86 -12.94
N PRO A 211 8.11 -11.55 -11.83
CA PRO A 211 9.01 -11.68 -10.68
C PRO A 211 10.36 -12.33 -11.03
N ASP A 212 10.38 -13.24 -12.01
CA ASP A 212 11.57 -13.99 -12.37
C ASP A 212 12.56 -13.13 -13.14
N GLU A 213 12.09 -12.15 -13.92
CA GLU A 213 12.99 -11.20 -14.62
C GLU A 213 13.72 -10.31 -13.62
N VAL A 214 13.02 -9.75 -12.63
CA VAL A 214 13.64 -8.91 -11.58
C VAL A 214 14.60 -9.73 -10.73
N ARG A 215 14.23 -10.99 -10.43
CA ARG A 215 15.10 -11.92 -9.68
C ARG A 215 16.39 -12.21 -10.45
N ARG A 216 16.31 -12.57 -11.72
CA ARG A 216 17.50 -12.79 -12.57
C ARG A 216 18.39 -11.57 -12.62
N PHE A 217 17.81 -10.39 -12.77
CA PHE A 217 18.59 -9.15 -12.76
C PHE A 217 19.34 -8.93 -11.44
N TYR A 218 18.70 -9.23 -10.29
CA TYR A 218 19.37 -9.21 -8.98
C TYR A 218 20.51 -10.22 -8.91
N GLU A 219 20.26 -11.48 -9.34
CA GLU A 219 21.24 -12.57 -9.35
C GLU A 219 22.48 -12.22 -10.21
N GLU A 220 22.29 -11.58 -11.36
CA GLU A 220 23.36 -11.17 -12.27
C GLU A 220 24.14 -9.93 -11.78
N THR A 221 23.60 -9.13 -10.88
CA THR A 221 24.21 -7.84 -10.53
C THR A 221 24.79 -7.80 -9.12
N VAL A 222 23.99 -8.00 -8.09
CA VAL A 222 24.40 -7.76 -6.70
C VAL A 222 24.31 -8.96 -5.76
N GLU A 223 23.68 -10.06 -6.15
CA GLU A 223 23.64 -11.27 -5.32
C GLU A 223 25.03 -11.76 -4.93
N PRO A 224 26.06 -11.78 -5.83
CA PRO A 224 27.42 -12.20 -5.43
C PRO A 224 28.03 -11.33 -4.31
N LEU A 225 27.61 -10.05 -4.22
CA LEU A 225 28.05 -9.15 -3.16
C LEU A 225 27.33 -9.46 -1.86
N VAL A 226 26.03 -9.66 -1.91
CA VAL A 226 25.17 -10.01 -0.76
C VAL A 226 25.63 -11.31 -0.13
N GLU A 227 25.90 -12.34 -0.96
CA GLU A 227 26.40 -13.63 -0.47
C GLU A 227 27.80 -13.51 0.13
N HIS A 228 28.68 -12.73 -0.50
CA HIS A 228 30.02 -12.49 0.04
C HIS A 228 29.95 -11.78 1.39
N ASP A 229 29.14 -10.72 1.51
CA ASP A 229 28.98 -9.97 2.76
C ASP A 229 28.43 -10.88 3.87
N ARG A 230 27.43 -11.72 3.56
CA ARG A 230 26.87 -12.70 4.49
C ARG A 230 27.88 -13.72 4.95
N ARG A 231 28.71 -14.23 4.05
CA ARG A 231 29.68 -15.30 4.32
C ARG A 231 30.89 -14.82 5.10
N TYR A 232 31.40 -13.62 4.78
CA TYR A 232 32.67 -13.10 5.28
C TYR A 232 32.50 -11.92 6.25
N HIS A 233 31.25 -11.57 6.59
CA HIS A 233 30.93 -10.41 7.44
C HIS A 233 31.60 -9.13 6.97
N THR A 234 31.63 -8.93 5.64
CA THR A 234 32.09 -7.70 4.97
C THR A 234 30.91 -6.76 4.73
N ASP A 235 31.18 -5.59 4.21
CA ASP A 235 30.17 -4.57 3.87
C ASP A 235 30.47 -4.00 2.49
N LEU A 236 30.43 -4.87 1.48
CA LEU A 236 30.63 -4.47 0.09
C LEU A 236 29.40 -3.73 -0.45
N LEU A 237 28.20 -4.26 -0.16
CA LEU A 237 26.95 -3.66 -0.62
C LEU A 237 26.74 -2.26 -0.04
N GLY A 238 26.93 -2.08 1.28
CA GLY A 238 26.84 -0.77 1.93
C GLY A 238 27.92 0.20 1.46
N THR A 239 29.15 -0.30 1.14
CA THR A 239 30.20 0.52 0.56
C THR A 239 29.86 0.98 -0.85
N LEU A 240 29.29 0.09 -1.68
CA LEU A 240 28.84 0.43 -3.03
C LEU A 240 27.73 1.47 -3.00
N GLU A 241 26.75 1.28 -2.13
CA GLU A 241 25.66 2.24 -1.94
C GLU A 241 26.18 3.61 -1.52
N ALA A 242 27.02 3.67 -0.49
CA ALA A 242 27.64 4.91 -0.06
C ALA A 242 28.49 5.57 -1.17
N TYR A 243 29.12 4.77 -2.03
CA TYR A 243 29.88 5.29 -3.17
C TYR A 243 28.98 5.94 -4.20
N LEU A 244 27.84 5.33 -4.51
CA LEU A 244 26.83 5.88 -5.42
C LEU A 244 26.17 7.14 -4.85
N ASP A 245 25.77 7.10 -3.59
CA ASP A 245 25.12 8.22 -2.89
C ASP A 245 26.02 9.45 -2.71
N ASN A 246 27.34 9.27 -2.80
CA ASN A 246 28.33 10.35 -2.74
C ASN A 246 28.92 10.69 -4.12
N ASP A 247 28.17 10.53 -5.20
CA ASP A 247 28.59 10.86 -6.57
C ASP A 247 29.95 10.24 -6.96
N CYS A 248 30.20 9.02 -6.51
CA CYS A 248 31.45 8.28 -6.74
C CYS A 248 32.69 8.97 -6.14
N ASN A 249 32.53 9.82 -5.16
CA ASN A 249 33.63 10.50 -4.48
C ASN A 249 34.24 9.61 -3.39
N MET A 250 35.43 9.07 -3.65
CA MET A 250 36.16 8.18 -2.75
C MET A 250 36.37 8.73 -1.33
N ASN A 251 36.62 10.02 -1.19
CA ASN A 251 36.89 10.62 0.13
C ASN A 251 35.58 10.82 0.92
N ALA A 252 34.50 11.20 0.23
CA ALA A 252 33.17 11.31 0.83
C ALA A 252 32.66 9.92 1.24
N THR A 253 32.80 8.91 0.38
CA THR A 253 32.48 7.51 0.67
C THR A 253 33.23 6.99 1.90
N ALA A 254 34.55 7.22 1.95
CA ALA A 254 35.40 6.80 3.05
C ALA A 254 34.92 7.35 4.40
N ARG A 255 34.49 8.61 4.42
CA ARG A 255 33.88 9.22 5.61
C ARG A 255 32.53 8.60 5.95
N ALA A 256 31.67 8.39 4.94
CA ALA A 256 30.33 7.83 5.12
C ALA A 256 30.34 6.40 5.69
N VAL A 257 31.32 5.57 5.25
CA VAL A 257 31.46 4.16 5.73
C VAL A 257 32.49 4.02 6.87
N TYR A 258 32.96 5.12 7.46
CA TYR A 258 33.95 5.13 8.55
C TYR A 258 35.21 4.28 8.24
N ALA A 259 35.69 4.33 7.00
CA ALA A 259 36.85 3.56 6.54
C ALA A 259 37.92 4.46 5.90
N HIS A 260 39.15 3.93 5.76
CA HIS A 260 40.18 4.64 5.00
C HIS A 260 39.94 4.54 3.49
N ARG A 261 40.31 5.57 2.73
CA ARG A 261 40.16 5.57 1.25
C ARG A 261 40.71 4.33 0.56
N HIS A 262 41.81 3.78 1.06
CA HIS A 262 42.40 2.55 0.50
C HIS A 262 41.50 1.32 0.77
N THR A 263 40.79 1.28 1.89
CA THR A 263 39.84 0.23 2.17
C THR A 263 38.65 0.32 1.21
N VAL A 264 38.16 1.52 0.94
CA VAL A 264 37.10 1.73 -0.04
C VAL A 264 37.54 1.29 -1.42
N ALA A 265 38.75 1.70 -1.86
CA ALA A 265 39.32 1.28 -3.15
C ALA A 265 39.41 -0.27 -3.26
N HIS A 266 39.90 -0.94 -2.23
CA HIS A 266 39.98 -2.40 -2.18
C HIS A 266 38.59 -3.05 -2.24
N ARG A 267 37.59 -2.50 -1.50
CA ARG A 267 36.22 -2.99 -1.54
C ARG A 267 35.59 -2.81 -2.93
N LEU A 268 35.77 -1.67 -3.59
CA LEU A 268 35.29 -1.45 -4.97
C LEU A 268 35.97 -2.38 -5.99
N GLN A 269 37.26 -2.65 -5.82
CA GLN A 269 37.93 -3.66 -6.63
C GLN A 269 37.33 -5.06 -6.41
N ARG A 270 37.02 -5.42 -5.15
CA ARG A 270 36.39 -6.69 -4.85
C ARG A 270 34.97 -6.80 -5.41
N ILE A 271 34.19 -5.70 -5.40
CA ILE A 271 32.88 -5.63 -6.06
C ILE A 271 33.02 -5.95 -7.55
N ARG A 272 33.98 -5.34 -8.24
CA ARG A 272 34.24 -5.63 -9.65
C ARG A 272 34.59 -7.10 -9.90
N GLU A 273 35.40 -7.69 -9.05
CA GLU A 273 35.81 -9.10 -9.18
C GLU A 273 34.62 -10.06 -9.00
N LEU A 274 33.72 -9.76 -8.10
CA LEU A 274 32.58 -10.63 -7.76
C LEU A 274 31.41 -10.49 -8.75
N SER A 275 31.07 -9.26 -9.11
CA SER A 275 29.92 -8.98 -10.00
C SER A 275 30.30 -8.95 -11.49
N GLY A 276 31.56 -8.82 -11.82
CA GLY A 276 32.01 -8.56 -13.19
C GLY A 276 31.70 -7.14 -13.68
N LEU A 277 31.10 -6.28 -12.84
CA LEU A 277 30.69 -4.90 -13.16
C LEU A 277 31.66 -3.91 -12.48
N ASP A 278 32.13 -2.93 -13.24
CA ASP A 278 33.08 -1.91 -12.75
C ASP A 278 32.34 -0.68 -12.21
N PRO A 279 32.36 -0.41 -10.89
CA PRO A 279 31.71 0.77 -10.33
C PRO A 279 32.22 2.11 -10.88
N ALA A 280 33.40 2.13 -11.47
CA ALA A 280 33.93 3.33 -12.13
C ALA A 280 33.39 3.54 -13.55
N ASN A 281 32.85 2.50 -14.20
CA ASN A 281 32.20 2.58 -15.50
C ASN A 281 30.76 3.09 -15.35
N GLY A 282 30.34 4.04 -16.18
CA GLY A 282 29.00 4.64 -16.09
C GLY A 282 27.87 3.64 -16.26
N ALA A 283 27.91 2.80 -17.30
CA ALA A 283 26.87 1.81 -17.59
C ALA A 283 26.80 0.70 -16.53
N ASP A 284 27.95 0.21 -16.06
CA ASP A 284 28.03 -0.81 -15.02
C ASP A 284 27.52 -0.25 -13.68
N ARG A 285 27.85 1.01 -13.40
CA ARG A 285 27.38 1.72 -12.22
C ARG A 285 25.86 1.85 -12.16
N GLU A 286 25.23 2.18 -13.30
CA GLU A 286 23.76 2.22 -13.40
C GLU A 286 23.15 0.84 -13.15
N ARG A 287 23.73 -0.21 -13.73
CA ARG A 287 23.30 -1.60 -13.49
C ARG A 287 23.43 -2.01 -12.02
N LEU A 288 24.56 -1.69 -11.39
CA LEU A 288 24.80 -1.95 -9.97
C LEU A 288 23.81 -1.18 -9.08
N GLY A 289 23.55 0.09 -9.37
CA GLY A 289 22.58 0.92 -8.66
C GLY A 289 21.15 0.38 -8.77
N LEU A 290 20.76 -0.07 -9.97
CA LEU A 290 19.48 -0.72 -10.18
C LEU A 290 19.40 -2.08 -9.47
N GLY A 291 20.48 -2.86 -9.46
CA GLY A 291 20.61 -4.12 -8.74
C GLY A 291 20.41 -3.97 -7.23
N ILE A 292 21.00 -2.93 -6.62
CA ILE A 292 20.79 -2.61 -5.19
C ILE A 292 19.29 -2.33 -4.93
N LYS A 293 18.64 -1.57 -5.80
CA LYS A 293 17.21 -1.27 -5.68
C LYS A 293 16.35 -2.53 -5.80
N ALA A 294 16.67 -3.41 -6.77
CA ALA A 294 16.02 -4.70 -6.93
C ALA A 294 16.21 -5.58 -5.68
N TYR A 295 17.43 -5.66 -5.14
CA TYR A 295 17.68 -6.38 -3.89
C TYR A 295 16.82 -5.89 -2.73
N ARG A 296 16.71 -4.58 -2.55
CA ARG A 296 15.88 -4.00 -1.46
C ARG A 296 14.42 -4.38 -1.56
N ILE A 297 13.88 -4.50 -2.77
CA ILE A 297 12.51 -4.95 -3.01
C ILE A 297 12.39 -6.46 -2.78
N LEU A 298 13.36 -7.25 -3.25
CA LEU A 298 13.33 -8.71 -3.16
C LEU A 298 13.70 -9.24 -1.77
N ALA A 299 14.55 -8.55 -1.01
CA ALA A 299 15.04 -8.99 0.30
C ALA A 299 13.93 -9.50 1.24
N PRO A 300 12.72 -8.89 1.30
CA PRO A 300 11.61 -9.42 2.07
C PRO A 300 11.12 -10.81 1.64
N THR A 301 11.32 -11.19 0.38
CA THR A 301 10.86 -12.46 -0.19
C THR A 301 11.94 -13.53 -0.21
N LEU A 302 13.23 -13.12 -0.17
CA LEU A 302 14.39 -14.04 -0.21
C LEU A 302 14.65 -14.74 1.15
N HIS A 303 14.03 -14.28 2.22
CA HIS A 303 14.25 -14.78 3.60
C HIS A 303 13.06 -15.60 4.12
N ARG A 304 12.25 -16.16 3.20
CA ARG A 304 11.18 -17.11 3.55
C ARG A 304 11.64 -18.56 3.24
#